data_5083b2732704290afe8a789454f70b9f
#
_entry.id   5083b2732704290afe8a789454f70b9f
#
_cell.length_a   1.000
_cell.length_b   1.000
_cell.length_c   1.000
_cell.angle_alpha   90.00
_cell.angle_beta   90.00
_cell.angle_gamma   90.00
#
_symmetry.space_group_name_H-M   'P 1'
#
loop_
_entity.id
_entity.type
_entity.pdbx_description
1 polymer ?
#
loop_
_entity_poly.entity_id
_entity_poly.type
_entity_poly.pdbx_seq_one_letter_code
_entity_poly.pdbx_strand_id
1 'polypeptide(L)'
;MTPDALFYEAAENAHGLKHDPFKAIVAPRPIGWIGTKAADGRRNLSPYSFFNAVSDTPKLVMFSSAGHKDSVTNIEETGVFTCSLAGQHLAKEMNASSVAVPRGVDEFEIAGLTP
;
A
#
# COMPACT_ATOMS: atom_id res chain seq x y z
N MET A 1 -13.17 -8.41 31.87
CA MET A 1 -12.49 -9.26 30.88
C MET A 1 -12.49 -10.70 31.36
N THR A 2 -12.81 -11.64 30.51
CA THR A 2 -12.77 -13.06 30.88
C THR A 2 -11.33 -13.57 30.91
N PRO A 3 -10.99 -14.65 31.66
CA PRO A 3 -9.63 -15.21 31.67
C PRO A 3 -9.12 -15.66 30.32
N ASP A 4 -10.04 -15.97 29.36
CA ASP A 4 -9.67 -16.43 28.03
C ASP A 4 -9.49 -15.28 27.02
N ALA A 5 -9.75 -14.05 27.41
CA ALA A 5 -9.63 -12.91 26.54
C ALA A 5 -8.15 -12.45 26.42
N LEU A 6 -7.67 -12.34 25.19
CA LEU A 6 -6.37 -11.76 24.93
C LEU A 6 -6.48 -10.24 24.87
N PHE A 7 -5.70 -9.56 25.69
CA PHE A 7 -5.61 -8.11 25.68
C PHE A 7 -4.15 -7.67 25.80
N TYR A 8 -3.77 -6.62 25.05
CA TYR A 8 -2.47 -5.99 25.21
C TYR A 8 -2.55 -4.53 24.74
N GLU A 9 -1.68 -3.70 25.32
CA GLU A 9 -1.52 -2.33 24.86
C GLU A 9 -0.73 -2.31 23.54
N ALA A 10 -1.33 -1.76 22.49
CA ALA A 10 -0.72 -1.78 21.15
C ALA A 10 0.64 -1.07 21.12
N ALA A 11 0.79 0.02 21.88
CA ALA A 11 2.04 0.78 21.93
C ALA A 11 3.20 -0.04 22.50
N GLU A 12 2.91 -0.96 23.44
CA GLU A 12 3.90 -1.82 24.06
C GLU A 12 4.12 -3.13 23.30
N ASN A 13 3.12 -3.50 22.49
CA ASN A 13 3.12 -4.73 21.67
C ASN A 13 3.40 -6.00 22.48
N ALA A 14 2.96 -6.02 23.74
CA ALA A 14 3.25 -7.09 24.70
C ALA A 14 2.19 -8.19 24.64
N HIS A 15 1.97 -8.78 23.47
CA HIS A 15 0.94 -9.82 23.26
C HIS A 15 1.40 -11.24 23.61
N GLY A 16 2.72 -11.45 23.76
CA GLY A 16 3.27 -12.77 24.07
C GLY A 16 3.23 -13.78 22.93
N LEU A 17 2.85 -13.37 21.72
CA LEU A 17 2.79 -14.25 20.56
C LEU A 17 4.11 -14.20 19.77
N LYS A 18 4.36 -15.26 18.99
CA LYS A 18 5.59 -15.37 18.20
C LYS A 18 5.73 -14.25 17.16
N HIS A 19 4.62 -13.85 16.55
CA HIS A 19 4.57 -12.80 15.54
C HIS A 19 3.59 -11.72 15.94
N ASP A 20 3.80 -10.48 15.45
CA ASP A 20 2.87 -9.39 15.66
C ASP A 20 1.51 -9.74 15.04
N PRO A 21 0.41 -9.77 15.82
CA PRO A 21 -0.90 -10.17 15.30
C PRO A 21 -1.63 -9.07 14.53
N PHE A 22 -1.14 -7.83 14.54
CA PHE A 22 -1.90 -6.67 14.04
C PHE A 22 -2.37 -6.86 12.60
N LYS A 23 -1.46 -7.20 11.68
CA LYS A 23 -1.80 -7.38 10.27
C LYS A 23 -2.67 -8.61 10.02
N ALA A 24 -2.61 -9.61 10.91
CA ALA A 24 -3.47 -10.79 10.82
C ALA A 24 -4.90 -10.51 11.32
N ILE A 25 -5.04 -9.63 12.32
CA ILE A 25 -6.33 -9.23 12.86
C ILE A 25 -7.06 -8.32 11.89
N VAL A 26 -6.33 -7.36 11.29
CA VAL A 26 -6.91 -6.39 10.34
C VAL A 26 -6.76 -6.94 8.93
N ALA A 27 -7.57 -7.91 8.59
CA ALA A 27 -7.58 -8.61 7.32
C ALA A 27 -8.98 -9.16 7.00
N PRO A 28 -9.34 -9.34 5.71
CA PRO A 28 -8.55 -8.91 4.55
C PRO A 28 -8.50 -7.41 4.42
N ARG A 29 -7.40 -6.91 3.84
CA ARG A 29 -7.25 -5.48 3.53
C ARG A 29 -7.39 -5.25 2.02
N PRO A 30 -8.09 -4.18 1.60
CA PRO A 30 -8.09 -3.79 0.19
C PRO A 30 -6.67 -3.44 -0.27
N ILE A 31 -6.36 -3.71 -1.53
CA ILE A 31 -5.10 -3.30 -2.14
C ILE A 31 -5.34 -2.04 -2.96
N GLY A 32 -4.63 -0.97 -2.61
CA GLY A 32 -4.50 0.19 -3.46
C GLY A 32 -3.29 0.02 -4.36
N TRP A 33 -3.51 -0.19 -5.63
CA TRP A 33 -2.44 -0.28 -6.62
C TRP A 33 -2.18 1.12 -7.14
N ILE A 34 -1.18 1.77 -6.55
CA ILE A 34 -0.99 3.21 -6.63
C ILE A 34 0.00 3.54 -7.73
N GLY A 35 -0.47 4.29 -8.73
CA GLY A 35 0.36 4.86 -9.79
C GLY A 35 0.66 6.31 -9.49
N THR A 36 1.92 6.71 -9.66
CA THR A 36 2.37 8.08 -9.47
C THR A 36 3.35 8.47 -10.55
N LYS A 37 3.56 9.77 -10.69
CA LYS A 37 4.51 10.33 -11.65
C LYS A 37 5.30 11.44 -10.96
N ALA A 38 6.61 11.41 -11.13
CA ALA A 38 7.49 12.49 -10.68
C ALA A 38 7.31 13.74 -11.57
N ALA A 39 7.80 14.87 -11.10
CA ALA A 39 7.72 16.13 -11.86
C ALA A 39 8.40 16.04 -13.24
N ASP A 40 9.43 15.20 -13.37
CA ASP A 40 10.15 14.97 -14.64
C ASP A 40 9.53 13.90 -15.53
N GLY A 41 8.37 13.34 -15.12
CA GLY A 41 7.63 12.34 -15.89
C GLY A 41 7.99 10.89 -15.58
N ARG A 42 8.95 10.61 -14.71
CA ARG A 42 9.25 9.23 -14.28
C ARG A 42 8.06 8.66 -13.53
N ARG A 43 7.73 7.41 -13.85
CA ARG A 43 6.53 6.74 -13.31
C ARG A 43 6.90 5.76 -12.21
N ASN A 44 5.95 5.53 -11.30
CA ASN A 44 6.05 4.55 -10.23
C ASN A 44 4.71 3.83 -10.07
N LEU A 45 4.75 2.53 -9.80
CA LEU A 45 3.57 1.72 -9.53
C LEU A 45 3.88 0.81 -8.35
N SER A 46 3.06 0.88 -7.30
CA SER A 46 3.28 0.06 -6.12
C SER A 46 1.96 -0.32 -5.45
N PRO A 47 1.83 -1.56 -4.98
CA PRO A 47 0.66 -1.98 -4.22
C PRO A 47 0.81 -1.61 -2.75
N TYR A 48 -0.29 -1.15 -2.15
CA TYR A 48 -0.39 -0.84 -0.72
C TYR A 48 -1.57 -1.57 -0.13
N SER A 49 -1.33 -2.36 0.92
CA SER A 49 -2.39 -3.07 1.64
C SER A 49 -2.98 -2.25 2.79
N PHE A 50 -2.35 -1.14 3.16
CA PHE A 50 -2.93 -0.16 4.08
C PHE A 50 -3.64 0.90 3.25
N PHE A 51 -4.81 0.51 2.71
CA PHE A 51 -5.59 1.29 1.77
C PHE A 51 -7.07 1.10 2.06
N ASN A 52 -7.85 2.17 2.00
CA ASN A 52 -9.30 2.07 2.08
C ASN A 52 -9.97 3.37 1.61
N ALA A 53 -11.27 3.26 1.35
CA ALA A 53 -12.14 4.43 1.24
C ALA A 53 -12.40 4.98 2.64
N VAL A 54 -12.36 6.29 2.79
CA VAL A 54 -12.55 6.96 4.10
C VAL A 54 -13.71 7.94 4.11
N SER A 55 -14.29 8.26 2.96
CA SER A 55 -15.48 9.10 2.84
C SER A 55 -16.18 8.86 1.52
N ASP A 56 -17.51 8.92 1.51
CA ASP A 56 -18.32 8.82 0.30
C ASP A 56 -18.69 10.19 -0.28
N THR A 57 -18.92 11.16 0.58
CA THR A 57 -19.30 12.52 0.17
C THR A 57 -18.52 13.56 0.98
N PRO A 58 -17.41 14.09 0.45
CA PRO A 58 -16.79 13.79 -0.84
C PRO A 58 -16.16 12.39 -0.88
N LYS A 59 -15.93 11.88 -2.08
CA LYS A 59 -15.28 10.56 -2.25
C LYS A 59 -13.79 10.69 -1.98
N LEU A 60 -13.35 10.04 -0.90
CA LEU A 60 -11.96 10.08 -0.46
C LEU A 60 -11.43 8.67 -0.24
N VAL A 61 -10.22 8.44 -0.70
CA VAL A 61 -9.45 7.23 -0.40
C VAL A 61 -8.16 7.61 0.33
N MET A 62 -7.64 6.66 1.08
CA MET A 62 -6.40 6.83 1.83
C MET A 62 -5.52 5.61 1.60
N PHE A 63 -4.22 5.83 1.48
CA PHE A 63 -3.24 4.78 1.69
C PHE A 63 -2.14 5.26 2.62
N SER A 64 -1.50 4.31 3.30
CA SER A 64 -0.40 4.59 4.22
C SER A 64 0.86 3.90 3.74
N SER A 65 1.94 4.65 3.64
CA SER A 65 3.26 4.13 3.27
C SER A 65 4.12 3.92 4.51
N ALA A 66 4.68 2.74 4.65
CA ALA A 66 5.67 2.47 5.69
C ALA A 66 7.03 3.03 5.23
N GLY A 67 7.27 4.30 5.56
CA GLY A 67 8.47 5.03 5.16
C GLY A 67 8.27 5.91 3.94
N HIS A 68 9.30 6.69 3.60
CA HIS A 68 9.28 7.65 2.51
C HIS A 68 9.77 6.98 1.22
N LYS A 69 8.82 6.46 0.44
CA LYS A 69 9.08 5.75 -0.83
C LYS A 69 8.85 6.67 -2.03
N ASP A 70 9.18 6.17 -3.22
CA ASP A 70 9.02 6.93 -4.47
C ASP A 70 7.59 7.41 -4.69
N SER A 71 6.58 6.59 -4.34
CA SER A 71 5.18 7.01 -4.44
C SER A 71 4.91 8.28 -3.64
N VAL A 72 5.41 8.35 -2.40
CA VAL A 72 5.24 9.52 -1.53
C VAL A 72 5.94 10.73 -2.11
N THR A 73 7.20 10.57 -2.52
CA THR A 73 7.97 11.66 -3.14
C THR A 73 7.26 12.21 -4.37
N ASN A 74 6.77 11.34 -5.25
CA ASN A 74 6.09 11.74 -6.48
C ASN A 74 4.79 12.49 -6.17
N ILE A 75 4.02 12.06 -5.18
CA ILE A 75 2.79 12.74 -4.76
C ILE A 75 3.10 14.11 -4.17
N GLU A 76 4.16 14.24 -3.39
CA GLU A 76 4.59 15.54 -2.85
C GLU A 76 4.96 16.51 -3.98
N GLU A 77 5.59 16.02 -5.05
CA GLU A 77 5.97 16.83 -6.21
C GLU A 77 4.77 17.25 -7.06
N THR A 78 3.84 16.34 -7.32
CA THR A 78 2.79 16.56 -8.32
C THR A 78 1.39 16.72 -7.75
N GLY A 79 1.16 16.29 -6.51
CA GLY A 79 -0.14 16.40 -5.83
C GLY A 79 -1.20 15.43 -6.32
N VAL A 80 -0.84 14.40 -7.12
CA VAL A 80 -1.81 13.46 -7.70
C VAL A 80 -1.31 12.02 -7.64
N PHE A 81 -2.25 11.09 -7.57
CA PHE A 81 -1.99 9.67 -7.73
C PHE A 81 -3.21 8.97 -8.33
N THR A 82 -3.01 7.78 -8.89
CA THR A 82 -4.07 6.93 -9.40
C THR A 82 -4.21 5.68 -8.55
N CYS A 83 -5.44 5.16 -8.47
CA CYS A 83 -5.73 3.88 -7.85
C CYS A 83 -6.28 2.94 -8.91
N SER A 84 -5.65 1.79 -9.08
CA SER A 84 -6.12 0.75 -9.99
C SER A 84 -6.61 -0.45 -9.20
N LEU A 85 -7.64 -1.11 -9.72
CA LEU A 85 -8.13 -2.37 -9.17
C LEU A 85 -7.22 -3.51 -9.63
N ALA A 86 -6.67 -4.26 -8.67
CA ALA A 86 -5.87 -5.43 -8.97
C ALA A 86 -6.77 -6.67 -8.91
N GLY A 87 -7.30 -7.07 -10.06
CA GLY A 87 -8.05 -8.32 -10.17
C GLY A 87 -7.13 -9.54 -10.10
N GLN A 88 -7.71 -10.72 -9.87
CA GLN A 88 -6.95 -11.97 -9.73
C GLN A 88 -6.06 -12.25 -10.95
N HIS A 89 -6.53 -11.92 -12.14
CA HIS A 89 -5.78 -12.12 -13.39
C HIS A 89 -4.51 -11.26 -13.50
N LEU A 90 -4.37 -10.24 -12.66
CA LEU A 90 -3.19 -9.36 -12.59
C LEU A 90 -2.35 -9.58 -11.33
N ALA A 91 -2.59 -10.66 -10.57
CA ALA A 91 -1.89 -10.89 -9.30
C ALA A 91 -0.37 -11.00 -9.48
N LYS A 92 0.11 -11.63 -10.57
CA LYS A 92 1.54 -11.75 -10.85
C LYS A 92 2.17 -10.39 -11.16
N GLU A 93 1.49 -9.60 -11.96
CA GLU A 93 1.92 -8.25 -12.35
C GLU A 93 1.95 -7.33 -11.13
N MET A 94 0.96 -7.44 -10.26
CA MET A 94 0.93 -6.69 -9.01
C MET A 94 2.13 -7.05 -8.11
N ASN A 95 2.41 -8.34 -7.94
CA ASN A 95 3.57 -8.79 -7.17
C ASN A 95 4.88 -8.32 -7.80
N ALA A 96 5.00 -8.34 -9.12
CA ALA A 96 6.19 -7.84 -9.82
C ALA A 96 6.41 -6.35 -9.54
N SER A 97 5.34 -5.56 -9.44
CA SER A 97 5.43 -4.13 -9.15
C SER A 97 5.79 -3.82 -7.69
N SER A 98 5.76 -4.81 -6.79
CA SER A 98 6.08 -4.64 -5.38
C SER A 98 7.58 -4.70 -5.07
N VAL A 99 8.42 -4.99 -6.05
CA VAL A 99 9.86 -5.15 -5.83
C VAL A 99 10.51 -3.82 -5.42
N ALA A 100 11.53 -3.93 -4.55
CA ALA A 100 12.33 -2.78 -4.17
C ALA A 100 13.35 -2.49 -5.28
N VAL A 101 13.18 -1.36 -5.96
CA VAL A 101 14.07 -0.94 -7.06
C VAL A 101 14.57 0.48 -6.79
N PRO A 102 15.72 0.88 -7.38
CA PRO A 102 16.21 2.24 -7.27
C PRO A 102 15.21 3.25 -7.83
N ARG A 103 15.24 4.48 -7.29
CA ARG A 103 14.40 5.57 -7.79
C ARG A 103 14.63 5.78 -9.29
N GLY A 104 13.53 5.95 -10.02
CA GLY A 104 13.55 6.16 -11.47
C GLY A 104 13.35 4.89 -12.28
N VAL A 105 13.39 3.72 -11.67
CA VAL A 105 13.01 2.48 -12.34
C VAL A 105 11.48 2.41 -12.41
N ASP A 106 10.95 2.15 -13.60
CA ASP A 106 9.50 2.14 -13.86
C ASP A 106 8.92 0.74 -13.62
N GLU A 107 8.13 0.60 -12.57
CA GLU A 107 7.50 -0.68 -12.21
C GLU A 107 6.43 -1.10 -13.22
N PHE A 108 5.86 -0.17 -14.00
CA PHE A 108 4.99 -0.53 -15.12
C PHE A 108 5.73 -1.39 -16.14
N GLU A 109 6.98 -1.02 -16.46
CA GLU A 109 7.83 -1.81 -17.37
C GLU A 109 8.20 -3.16 -16.77
N ILE A 110 8.60 -3.20 -15.48
CA ILE A 110 8.94 -4.44 -14.78
C ILE A 110 7.76 -5.41 -14.80
N ALA A 111 6.55 -4.92 -14.56
CA ALA A 111 5.34 -5.73 -14.55
C ALA A 111 4.76 -6.00 -15.93
N GLY A 112 5.27 -5.35 -16.98
CA GLY A 112 4.75 -5.49 -18.34
C GLY A 112 3.39 -4.85 -18.55
N LEU A 113 3.12 -3.76 -17.85
CA LEU A 113 1.83 -3.06 -17.87
C LEU A 113 1.91 -1.74 -18.62
N THR A 114 0.78 -1.34 -19.22
CA THR A 114 0.62 -0.03 -19.84
C THR A 114 0.20 0.98 -18.78
N PRO A 115 0.93 2.09 -18.64
CA PRO A 115 0.59 3.13 -17.68
C PRO A 115 -0.66 3.92 -18.04
#